data_a3fc3f6a3fe38e0ae89d8be35afd1789
#
_entry.id   a3fc3f6a3fe38e0ae89d8be35afd1789
#
_cell.length_a   1.000
_cell.length_b   1.000
_cell.length_c   1.000
_cell.angle_alpha   90.00
_cell.angle_beta   90.00
_cell.angle_gamma   90.00
#
_symmetry.space_group_name_H-M   'P 1'
#
loop_
_entity.id
_entity.type
_entity.pdbx_description
1 polymer ?
#
loop_
_entity_poly.entity_id
_entity_poly.type
_entity_poly.pdbx_seq_one_letter_code
_entity_poly.pdbx_strand_id
1 'polypeptide(L)'
;MYSAELLEEARRMMFHMLSKVVEYGGSDLFISADFPPSIKHQGLMKPLGQQNLPSDQTKLFAYSLMNEKQRLEFETELECNFAISVPNVSRFRVNVFQQQLHVGMVIRTITAEIPNFTKL
;
A
#
# COMPACT_ATOMS: atom_id res chain seq x y z
N MET A 1 7.74 -18.05 -7.13
CA MET A 1 6.83 -17.18 -7.86
C MET A 1 5.42 -17.33 -7.32
N TYR A 2 4.68 -16.24 -7.23
CA TYR A 2 3.36 -16.28 -6.64
C TYR A 2 2.32 -16.68 -7.67
N SER A 3 1.33 -17.47 -7.25
CA SER A 3 0.21 -17.82 -8.13
C SER A 3 -0.71 -16.61 -8.30
N ALA A 4 -1.51 -16.63 -9.38
CA ALA A 4 -2.46 -15.55 -9.60
C ALA A 4 -3.48 -15.47 -8.48
N GLU A 5 -3.89 -16.62 -7.95
CA GLU A 5 -4.87 -16.66 -6.87
C GLU A 5 -4.31 -16.03 -5.60
N LEU A 6 -3.06 -16.32 -5.29
CA LEU A 6 -2.43 -15.78 -4.10
C LEU A 6 -2.26 -14.27 -4.22
N LEU A 7 -1.87 -13.80 -5.40
CA LEU A 7 -1.73 -12.36 -5.64
C LEU A 7 -3.06 -11.65 -5.55
N GLU A 8 -4.12 -12.27 -6.04
CA GLU A 8 -5.43 -11.65 -6.00
C GLU A 8 -5.96 -11.56 -4.59
N GLU A 9 -5.75 -12.59 -3.80
CA GLU A 9 -6.17 -12.56 -2.41
C GLU A 9 -5.41 -11.48 -1.64
N ALA A 10 -4.11 -11.38 -1.88
CA ALA A 10 -3.31 -10.35 -1.23
C ALA A 10 -3.77 -8.96 -1.64
N ARG A 11 -4.14 -8.80 -2.91
CA ARG A 11 -4.63 -7.50 -3.38
C ARG A 11 -5.92 -7.12 -2.69
N ARG A 12 -6.83 -8.09 -2.49
CA ARG A 12 -8.06 -7.80 -1.78
C ARG A 12 -7.79 -7.35 -0.36
N MET A 13 -6.82 -7.99 0.30
CA MET A 13 -6.44 -7.58 1.64
C MET A 13 -5.87 -6.16 1.65
N MET A 14 -5.03 -5.84 0.67
CA MET A 14 -4.48 -4.49 0.57
C MET A 14 -5.58 -3.46 0.32
N PHE A 15 -6.52 -3.78 -0.57
CA PHE A 15 -7.62 -2.86 -0.84
C PHE A 15 -8.47 -2.64 0.40
N HIS A 16 -8.66 -3.69 1.19
CA HIS A 16 -9.42 -3.56 2.43
C HIS A 16 -8.70 -2.61 3.40
N MET A 17 -7.39 -2.77 3.56
CA MET A 17 -6.63 -1.90 4.43
C MET A 17 -6.63 -0.46 3.94
N LEU A 18 -6.57 -0.27 2.62
CA LEU A 18 -6.60 1.08 2.06
C LEU A 18 -7.98 1.73 2.26
N SER A 19 -9.05 0.93 2.24
CA SER A 19 -10.36 1.44 2.59
C SER A 19 -10.39 1.94 4.02
N LYS A 20 -9.72 1.22 4.91
CA LYS A 20 -9.66 1.65 6.31
C LYS A 20 -8.91 2.96 6.46
N VAL A 21 -7.85 3.16 5.66
CA VAL A 21 -7.14 4.43 5.70
C VAL A 21 -8.08 5.58 5.43
N VAL A 22 -8.90 5.44 4.37
CA VAL A 22 -9.84 6.50 4.02
C VAL A 22 -10.92 6.66 5.07
N GLU A 23 -11.43 5.55 5.59
CA GLU A 23 -12.46 5.60 6.63
C GLU A 23 -12.00 6.37 7.86
N TYR A 24 -10.74 6.15 8.25
CA TYR A 24 -10.22 6.79 9.44
C TYR A 24 -9.66 8.18 9.18
N GLY A 25 -9.71 8.64 7.93
CA GLY A 25 -9.15 9.93 7.60
C GLY A 25 -7.64 9.96 7.65
N GLY A 26 -7.01 8.81 7.45
CA GLY A 26 -5.57 8.72 7.48
C GLY A 26 -4.93 9.22 6.22
N SER A 27 -3.66 9.56 6.31
CA SER A 27 -2.92 10.05 5.15
C SER A 27 -2.08 8.97 4.49
N ASP A 28 -1.59 8.02 5.27
CA ASP A 28 -0.65 7.02 4.78
C ASP A 28 -0.92 5.66 5.39
N LEU A 29 -0.57 4.62 4.65
CA LEU A 29 -0.53 3.26 5.16
C LEU A 29 0.91 2.78 5.07
N PHE A 30 1.43 2.24 6.16
CA PHE A 30 2.80 1.73 6.22
C PHE A 30 2.77 0.22 6.33
N ILE A 31 3.47 -0.45 5.42
CA ILE A 31 3.60 -1.89 5.40
C ILE A 31 5.08 -2.20 5.55
N SER A 32 5.47 -2.74 6.70
CA SER A 32 6.88 -3.03 6.99
C SER A 32 6.99 -4.38 7.66
N ALA A 33 8.08 -5.09 7.37
CA ALA A 33 8.32 -6.39 8.01
C ALA A 33 8.51 -6.21 9.51
N ASP A 34 7.98 -7.16 10.26
CA ASP A 34 8.10 -7.20 11.72
C ASP A 34 7.31 -6.12 12.44
N PHE A 35 6.42 -5.47 11.75
CA PHE A 35 5.50 -4.50 12.35
C PHE A 35 4.10 -4.75 11.82
N PRO A 36 3.07 -4.39 12.58
CA PRO A 36 1.72 -4.49 12.05
C PRO A 36 1.48 -3.40 11.02
N PRO A 37 0.57 -3.62 10.07
CA PRO A 37 0.19 -2.54 9.17
C PRO A 37 -0.29 -1.35 9.99
N SER A 38 0.14 -0.15 9.62
CA SER A 38 -0.15 1.03 10.44
C SER A 38 -0.62 2.18 9.58
N ILE A 39 -1.57 2.93 10.10
CA ILE A 39 -2.12 4.10 9.45
C ILE A 39 -1.57 5.34 10.13
N LYS A 40 -1.16 6.32 9.34
CA LYS A 40 -0.77 7.61 9.88
C LYS A 40 -1.98 8.52 9.84
N HIS A 41 -2.34 9.07 11.00
CA HIS A 41 -3.50 9.95 11.11
C HIS A 41 -3.11 11.11 12.02
N GLN A 42 -3.14 12.30 11.46
CA GLN A 42 -2.80 13.53 12.19
C GLN A 42 -1.43 13.42 12.85
N GLY A 43 -0.49 12.86 12.11
CA GLY A 43 0.88 12.74 12.60
C GLY A 43 1.15 11.57 13.52
N LEU A 44 0.12 10.81 13.88
CA LEU A 44 0.28 9.68 14.78
C LEU A 44 0.09 8.37 14.05
N MET A 45 0.90 7.39 14.41
CA MET A 45 0.83 6.06 13.82
C MET A 45 -0.12 5.19 14.62
N LYS A 46 -1.08 4.58 13.93
CA LYS A 46 -2.04 3.70 14.57
C LYS A 46 -2.00 2.33 13.90
N PRO A 47 -1.64 1.28 14.63
CA PRO A 47 -1.63 -0.05 14.01
C PRO A 47 -3.04 -0.52 13.71
N LEU A 48 -3.18 -1.21 12.57
CA LEU A 48 -4.46 -1.76 12.18
C LEU A 48 -4.77 -3.08 12.85
N GLY A 49 -3.78 -3.70 13.44
CA GLY A 49 -3.96 -4.95 14.14
C GLY A 49 -2.79 -5.14 15.06
N GLN A 50 -2.72 -6.32 15.66
CA GLN A 50 -1.66 -6.60 16.60
C GLN A 50 -0.62 -7.56 16.05
N GLN A 51 -0.87 -8.09 14.86
CA GLN A 51 0.03 -9.06 14.29
C GLN A 51 1.08 -8.40 13.43
N ASN A 52 2.33 -8.70 13.72
CA ASN A 52 3.43 -8.22 12.89
C ASN A 52 3.42 -8.95 11.56
N LEU A 53 3.84 -8.27 10.52
CA LEU A 53 3.87 -8.85 9.19
C LEU A 53 5.19 -9.56 8.96
N PRO A 54 5.16 -10.84 8.55
CA PRO A 54 6.40 -11.50 8.16
C PRO A 54 6.95 -10.88 6.89
N SER A 55 8.24 -11.02 6.69
CA SER A 55 8.89 -10.44 5.52
C SER A 55 8.32 -10.96 4.20
N ASP A 56 7.99 -12.25 4.13
CA ASP A 56 7.42 -12.78 2.90
C ASP A 56 6.01 -12.26 2.65
N GLN A 57 5.30 -11.87 3.69
CA GLN A 57 3.97 -11.30 3.53
C GLN A 57 4.04 -9.88 2.99
N THR A 58 5.01 -9.08 3.45
CA THR A 58 5.14 -7.73 2.92
C THR A 58 5.52 -7.76 1.45
N LYS A 59 6.36 -8.70 1.07
CA LYS A 59 6.72 -8.86 -0.34
C LYS A 59 5.51 -9.26 -1.17
N LEU A 60 4.71 -10.18 -0.67
CA LEU A 60 3.50 -10.61 -1.37
C LEU A 60 2.53 -9.45 -1.55
N PHE A 61 2.33 -8.65 -0.50
CA PHE A 61 1.48 -7.48 -0.59
C PHE A 61 1.97 -6.52 -1.66
N ALA A 62 3.28 -6.27 -1.70
CA ALA A 62 3.83 -5.36 -2.69
C ALA A 62 3.61 -5.90 -4.10
N TYR A 63 3.90 -7.18 -4.30
CA TYR A 63 3.75 -7.78 -5.61
C TYR A 63 2.30 -7.80 -6.07
N SER A 64 1.35 -7.88 -5.15
CA SER A 64 -0.05 -7.91 -5.49
C SER A 64 -0.52 -6.59 -6.11
N LEU A 65 0.18 -5.49 -5.83
CA LEU A 65 -0.20 -4.19 -6.34
C LEU A 65 0.56 -3.80 -7.61
N MET A 66 1.60 -4.55 -7.98
CA MET A 66 2.43 -4.23 -9.13
C MET A 66 2.09 -5.13 -10.32
N ASN A 67 2.17 -4.56 -11.52
CA ASN A 67 2.09 -5.37 -12.72
C ASN A 67 3.47 -5.95 -13.02
N GLU A 68 3.58 -6.75 -14.08
CA GLU A 68 4.83 -7.43 -14.38
C GLU A 68 5.98 -6.47 -14.65
N LYS A 69 5.70 -5.39 -15.34
CA LYS A 69 6.73 -4.41 -15.65
C LYS A 69 7.24 -3.76 -14.36
N GLN A 70 6.34 -3.42 -13.46
CA GLN A 70 6.71 -2.80 -12.20
C GLN A 70 7.47 -3.76 -11.31
N ARG A 71 7.10 -5.03 -11.30
CA ARG A 71 7.83 -6.03 -10.53
C ARG A 71 9.27 -6.17 -11.03
N LEU A 72 9.44 -6.18 -12.34
CA LEU A 72 10.77 -6.26 -12.91
C LEU A 72 11.59 -5.04 -12.56
N GLU A 73 10.97 -3.87 -12.64
CA GLU A 73 11.65 -2.63 -12.27
C GLU A 73 12.07 -2.68 -10.80
N PHE A 74 11.19 -3.14 -9.94
CA PHE A 74 11.52 -3.23 -8.53
C PHE A 74 12.65 -4.22 -8.27
N GLU A 75 12.63 -5.36 -8.96
CA GLU A 75 13.69 -6.35 -8.75
C GLU A 75 15.04 -5.85 -9.23
N THR A 76 15.04 -4.94 -10.19
CA THR A 76 16.27 -4.37 -10.71
C THR A 76 16.75 -3.19 -9.87
N GLU A 77 15.82 -2.28 -9.56
CA GLU A 77 16.17 -1.02 -8.90
C GLU A 77 15.99 -1.06 -7.39
N LEU A 78 15.30 -2.06 -6.87
CA LEU A 78 14.96 -2.21 -5.46
C LEU A 78 14.07 -1.08 -4.96
N GLU A 79 13.38 -0.45 -5.87
CA GLU A 79 12.44 0.62 -5.56
C GLU A 79 11.51 0.79 -6.74
N CYS A 80 10.24 1.09 -6.46
CA CYS A 80 9.27 1.33 -7.52
C CYS A 80 8.18 2.24 -7.00
N ASN A 81 7.86 3.27 -7.77
CA ASN A 81 6.79 4.21 -7.42
C ASN A 81 5.73 4.16 -8.50
N PHE A 82 4.48 4.10 -8.07
CA PHE A 82 3.37 4.05 -9.02
C PHE A 82 2.09 4.47 -8.31
N ALA A 83 1.02 4.62 -9.08
CA ALA A 83 -0.28 4.98 -8.54
C ALA A 83 -1.27 3.86 -8.82
N ILE A 84 -2.21 3.68 -7.91
CA ILE A 84 -3.28 2.71 -8.10
C ILE A 84 -4.61 3.38 -7.79
N SER A 85 -5.68 2.82 -8.34
CA SER A 85 -7.03 3.24 -8.03
C SER A 85 -7.75 2.09 -7.35
N VAL A 86 -8.33 2.39 -6.19
CA VAL A 86 -9.18 1.41 -5.51
C VAL A 86 -10.61 1.82 -5.78
N PRO A 87 -11.38 1.01 -6.50
CA PRO A 87 -12.72 1.41 -6.92
C PRO A 87 -13.59 1.81 -5.73
N ASN A 88 -14.30 2.91 -5.88
CA ASN A 88 -15.22 3.42 -4.87
C ASN A 88 -14.54 3.85 -3.56
N VAL A 89 -13.22 3.98 -3.58
CA VAL A 89 -12.50 4.39 -2.39
C VAL A 89 -11.66 5.62 -2.69
N SER A 90 -10.57 5.47 -3.43
CA SER A 90 -9.70 6.60 -3.73
C SER A 90 -8.57 6.16 -4.63
N ARG A 91 -7.72 7.10 -4.97
CA ARG A 91 -6.47 6.81 -5.64
C ARG A 91 -5.35 6.93 -4.63
N PHE A 92 -4.30 6.16 -4.86
CA PHE A 92 -3.18 6.12 -3.91
C PHE A 92 -1.86 6.11 -4.67
N ARG A 93 -0.86 6.72 -4.07
CA ARG A 93 0.50 6.64 -4.57
C ARG A 93 1.25 5.62 -3.74
N VAL A 94 1.83 4.65 -4.42
CA VAL A 94 2.52 3.54 -3.75
C VAL A 94 4.02 3.69 -3.95
N ASN A 95 4.77 3.61 -2.88
CA ASN A 95 6.22 3.58 -2.92
C ASN A 95 6.66 2.24 -2.33
N VAL A 96 7.20 1.36 -3.17
CA VAL A 96 7.71 0.07 -2.76
C VAL A 96 9.22 0.17 -2.70
N PHE A 97 9.83 -0.34 -1.64
CA PHE A 97 11.28 -0.27 -1.49
C PHE A 97 11.78 -1.51 -0.77
N GLN A 98 13.06 -1.78 -0.95
CA GLN A 98 13.71 -2.84 -0.20
C GLN A 98 14.67 -2.20 0.78
N GLN A 99 14.50 -2.54 2.05
CA GLN A 99 15.35 -2.04 3.11
C GLN A 99 16.02 -3.23 3.75
N GLN A 100 17.34 -3.30 3.63
CA GLN A 100 18.09 -4.49 4.04
C GLN A 100 17.57 -5.68 3.25
N LEU A 101 16.99 -6.65 3.90
CA LEU A 101 16.50 -7.84 3.21
C LEU A 101 14.98 -7.89 3.15
N HIS A 102 14.32 -6.79 3.45
CA HIS A 102 12.88 -6.77 3.57
C HIS A 102 12.25 -5.79 2.60
N VAL A 103 11.08 -6.18 2.09
CA VAL A 103 10.30 -5.29 1.24
C VAL A 103 9.33 -4.52 2.12
N GLY A 104 9.25 -3.23 1.89
CA GLY A 104 8.30 -2.38 2.59
C GLY A 104 7.57 -1.47 1.63
N MET A 105 6.51 -0.86 2.10
CA MET A 105 5.73 0.07 1.31
C MET A 105 5.23 1.22 2.14
N VAL A 106 5.15 2.39 1.51
CA VAL A 106 4.40 3.51 2.05
C VAL A 106 3.37 3.88 0.99
N ILE A 107 2.11 3.92 1.37
CA ILE A 107 1.03 4.20 0.44
C ILE A 107 0.31 5.45 0.91
N ARG A 108 0.29 6.48 0.07
CA ARG A 108 -0.29 7.76 0.43
C ARG A 108 -1.57 8.00 -0.34
N THR A 109 -2.60 8.45 0.37
CA THR A 109 -3.86 8.81 -0.25
C THR A 109 -3.65 10.04 -1.12
N ILE A 110 -4.06 9.94 -2.38
CA ILE A 110 -4.06 11.11 -3.25
C ILE A 110 -5.40 11.77 -3.07
N THR A 111 -5.38 12.93 -2.44
CA THR A 111 -6.61 13.65 -2.21
C THR A 111 -7.09 14.17 -3.53
N ALA A 112 -8.20 13.67 -3.94
CA ALA A 112 -8.77 14.15 -5.15
C ALA A 112 -9.29 15.51 -4.84
N GLU A 113 -8.55 16.45 -5.09
CA GLU A 113 -8.90 17.76 -4.92
C GLU A 113 -9.89 18.09 -5.89
N ILE A 114 -11.08 17.99 -5.60
CA ILE A 114 -12.05 18.39 -6.47
C ILE A 114 -12.16 19.80 -6.31
N PRO A 115 -11.79 20.45 -7.08
CA PRO A 115 -11.84 21.84 -7.01
C PRO A 115 -13.25 22.34 -6.91
N ASN A 116 -13.49 22.20 -6.68
CA ASN A 116 -14.21 22.51 -6.56
C ASN A 116 -14.81 23.14 -6.93
N PHE A 117 -15.04 23.01 -7.29
CA PHE A 117 -15.45 23.20 -7.66
C PHE A 117 -16.23 23.71 -7.50
N THR A 118 -16.52 23.58 -7.37
CA THR A 118 -17.15 23.84 -7.11
C THR A 118 -17.40 24.68 -6.53
N LYS A 119 -17.15 25.06 -6.24
CA LYS A 119 -17.28 25.78 -5.68
C LYS A 119 -17.41 26.67 -6.05
N LEU A 120 -17.78 26.71 -6.57
CA LEU A 120 -17.89 27.30 -6.82
C LEU A 120 -18.31 27.71 -6.79
#